data_683b32fc38854312d1e6fcae7ce3b7bb
#
_entry.id   683b32fc38854312d1e6fcae7ce3b7bb
#
_cell.length_a   1.000
_cell.length_b   1.000
_cell.length_c   1.000
_cell.angle_alpha   90.00
_cell.angle_beta   90.00
_cell.angle_gamma   90.00
#
_symmetry.space_group_name_H-M   'P 1'
#
loop_
_entity.id
_entity.type
_entity.pdbx_description
1 polymer ?
#
loop_
_entity_poly.entity_id
_entity_poly.type
_entity_poly.pdbx_seq_one_letter_code
_entity_poly.pdbx_strand_id
1 'polypeptide(L)' 'MTWITTPGRAELLHYGKILDDDEIEKDGHFMRYREIEYGGTIWAMKERDGEVSYIAEIGRIKK' A
#
# COMPACT_ATOMS: atom_id res chain seq x y z
N MET A 1 17.74 -7.92 17.44
CA MET A 1 16.41 -7.31 17.25
C MET A 1 16.16 -7.05 15.77
N THR A 2 15.04 -7.54 15.28
CA THR A 2 14.71 -7.38 13.89
C THR A 2 13.83 -6.12 13.70
N TRP A 3 14.28 -5.24 12.85
CA TRP A 3 13.50 -4.05 12.53
C TRP A 3 12.63 -4.34 11.31
N ILE A 4 11.33 -4.09 11.44
CA ILE A 4 10.44 -4.14 10.30
C ILE A 4 10.29 -2.69 9.84
N THR A 5 10.88 -2.40 8.71
CA THR A 5 10.81 -1.06 8.13
C THR A 5 9.65 -1.02 7.14
N THR A 6 8.76 -0.06 7.30
CA THR A 6 7.67 0.14 6.36
C THR A 6 8.27 0.55 5.01
N PRO A 7 7.99 -0.21 3.95
CA PRO A 7 8.49 0.16 2.62
C PRO A 7 7.84 1.45 2.13
N GLY A 8 8.56 2.16 1.28
CA GLY A 8 8.04 3.38 0.69
C GLY A 8 7.13 3.11 -0.49
N ARG A 9 6.44 4.14 -0.96
CA ARG A 9 5.53 4.04 -2.11
C ARG A 9 6.24 3.50 -3.36
N ALA A 10 7.39 4.07 -3.68
CA ALA A 10 8.12 3.67 -4.87
C ALA A 10 8.55 2.20 -4.80
N GLU A 11 8.99 1.77 -3.64
CA GLU A 11 9.41 0.38 -3.43
C GLU A 11 8.25 -0.59 -3.61
N LEU A 12 7.10 -0.27 -3.01
CA LEU A 12 5.91 -1.11 -3.13
C LEU A 12 5.41 -1.20 -4.57
N LEU A 13 5.39 -0.08 -5.27
CA LEU A 13 4.88 -0.05 -6.64
C LEU A 13 5.85 -0.69 -7.63
N HIS A 14 7.15 -0.61 -7.35
CA HIS A 14 8.17 -1.16 -8.24
C HIS A 14 8.36 -2.67 -8.06
N TYR A 15 8.43 -3.13 -6.82
CA TYR A 15 8.73 -4.53 -6.53
C TYR A 15 7.54 -5.35 -6.06
N GLY A 16 6.48 -4.71 -5.60
CA GLY A 16 5.34 -5.39 -5.07
C GLY A 16 4.38 -5.87 -6.14
N LYS A 17 3.49 -6.77 -5.75
CA LYS A 17 2.42 -7.24 -6.61
C LYS A 17 1.11 -6.62 -6.15
N ILE A 18 0.46 -5.89 -7.04
CA ILE A 18 -0.81 -5.24 -6.70
C ILE A 18 -1.92 -6.28 -6.69
N LEU A 19 -2.53 -6.45 -5.52
CA LEU A 19 -3.62 -7.41 -5.33
C LEU A 19 -4.98 -6.74 -5.50
N ASP A 20 -5.07 -5.47 -5.11
CA ASP A 20 -6.30 -4.71 -5.23
C ASP A 20 -5.94 -3.25 -5.45
N ASP A 21 -6.73 -2.55 -6.24
CA ASP A 21 -6.47 -1.15 -6.58
C ASP A 21 -7.83 -0.48 -6.80
N ASP A 22 -8.16 0.42 -5.91
CA ASP A 22 -9.45 1.10 -5.95
C ASP A 22 -9.25 2.61 -5.90
N GLU A 23 -10.09 3.33 -6.64
CA GLU A 23 -9.94 4.75 -6.81
C GLU A 23 -11.30 5.41 -6.71
N ILE A 24 -11.42 6.40 -5.84
CA ILE A 24 -12.66 7.13 -5.67
C ILE A 24 -12.39 8.63 -5.63
N GLU A 25 -13.37 9.41 -6.05
CA GLU A 25 -13.35 10.85 -5.89
C GLU A 25 -14.41 11.22 -4.87
N LYS A 26 -14.03 11.97 -3.86
CA LYS A 26 -14.93 12.36 -2.79
C LYS A 26 -14.59 13.75 -2.31
N ASP A 27 -15.61 14.62 -2.25
CA ASP A 27 -15.48 15.99 -1.76
C ASP A 27 -14.35 16.77 -2.45
N GLY A 28 -14.21 16.56 -3.77
CA GLY A 28 -13.19 17.23 -4.54
C GLY A 28 -11.78 16.67 -4.37
N HIS A 29 -11.65 15.56 -3.66
CA HIS A 29 -10.37 14.90 -3.44
C HIS A 29 -10.33 13.56 -4.13
N PHE A 30 -9.17 13.23 -4.66
CA PHE A 30 -8.93 11.98 -5.35
C PHE A 30 -8.26 11.01 -4.38
N MET A 31 -8.96 9.92 -4.06
CA MET A 31 -8.46 8.95 -3.08
C MET A 31 -8.17 7.64 -3.79
N ARG A 32 -7.04 7.03 -3.46
CA ARG A 32 -6.67 5.76 -4.04
C ARG A 32 -6.22 4.80 -2.95
N TYR A 33 -6.74 3.59 -2.99
CA TYR A 33 -6.41 2.54 -2.04
C TYR A 33 -5.87 1.35 -2.79
N ARG A 34 -4.72 0.85 -2.36
CA ARG A 34 -4.11 -0.33 -2.95
C ARG A 34 -3.74 -1.33 -1.88
N GLU A 35 -3.85 -2.61 -2.22
CA GLU A 35 -3.30 -3.70 -1.42
C GLU A 35 -2.19 -4.34 -2.23
N ILE A 36 -1.01 -4.42 -1.65
CA ILE A 36 0.19 -4.82 -2.35
C ILE A 36 0.91 -5.92 -1.57
N GLU A 37 1.19 -7.03 -2.23
CA GLU A 37 2.03 -8.08 -1.65
C GLU A 37 3.49 -7.75 -1.89
N TYR A 38 4.26 -7.67 -0.82
CA TYR A 38 5.67 -7.36 -0.90
C TYR A 38 6.40 -8.02 0.26
N GLY A 39 7.44 -8.84 -0.05
CA GLY A 39 8.22 -9.52 0.96
C GLY A 39 7.41 -10.51 1.82
N GLY A 40 6.38 -11.13 1.24
CA GLY A 40 5.52 -12.06 1.97
C GLY A 40 4.50 -11.40 2.87
N THR A 41 4.41 -10.09 2.80
CA THR A 41 3.49 -9.29 3.61
C THR A 41 2.52 -8.57 2.69
N ILE A 42 1.30 -8.38 3.15
CA ILE A 42 0.31 -7.60 2.42
C ILE A 42 0.24 -6.23 3.05
N TRP A 43 0.46 -5.21 2.24
CA TRP A 43 0.48 -3.82 2.67
C TRP A 43 -0.70 -3.08 2.10
N ALA A 44 -1.37 -2.29 2.94
CA ALA A 44 -2.41 -1.37 2.48
C ALA A 44 -1.77 0.01 2.33
N MET A 45 -1.95 0.63 1.18
CA MET A 45 -1.45 1.96 0.93
C MET A 45 -2.59 2.85 0.48
N LYS A 46 -2.78 3.94 1.20
CA LYS A 46 -3.81 4.91 0.86
C LYS A 46 -3.16 6.22 0.45
N GLU A 47 -3.62 6.77 -0.67
CA GLU A 47 -3.15 8.04 -1.18
C GLU A 47 -4.32 9.02 -1.29
N ARG A 48 -4.02 10.30 -1.12
CA ARG A 48 -4.98 11.38 -1.29
C ARG A 48 -4.32 12.44 -2.16
N ASP A 49 -4.95 12.76 -3.30
CA ASP A 49 -4.44 13.74 -4.26
C ASP A 49 -2.98 13.48 -4.64
N GLY A 50 -2.62 12.19 -4.79
CA GLY A 50 -1.27 11.79 -5.18
C GLY A 50 -0.27 11.68 -4.05
N GLU A 51 -0.66 11.99 -2.82
CA GLU A 51 0.22 11.90 -1.66
C GLU A 51 -0.16 10.73 -0.77
N VAL A 52 0.84 10.01 -0.27
CA VAL A 52 0.60 8.87 0.61
C VAL A 52 0.08 9.36 1.96
N SER A 53 -1.11 8.85 2.34
CA SER A 53 -1.69 9.13 3.65
C SER A 53 -1.18 8.15 4.69
N TYR A 54 -1.12 6.85 4.33
CA TYR A 54 -0.54 5.85 5.20
C TYR A 54 -0.16 4.61 4.41
N ILE A 55 0.76 3.84 5.00
CA ILE A 55 1.12 2.50 4.55
C ILE A 55 1.11 1.62 5.80
N ALA A 56 0.35 0.52 5.77
CA ALA A 56 0.20 -0.34 6.93
C ALA A 56 0.22 -1.81 6.53
N GLU A 57 0.81 -2.63 7.39
CA GLU A 57 0.75 -4.08 7.22
C GLU A 57 -0.64 -4.56 7.60
N ILE A 58 -1.31 -5.29 6.71
CA ILE A 58 -2.66 -5.79 6.97
C ILE A 58 -2.75 -7.31 6.95
N GLY A 59 -1.70 -8.00 6.52
CA GLY A 59 -1.70 -9.45 6.50
C GLY A 59 -0.39 -10.01 6.03
N ARG A 60 -0.32 -11.33 6.02
CA ARG A 60 0.86 -12.05 5.55
C ARG A 60 0.42 -13.21 4.68
N ILE A 61 1.26 -13.53 3.70
CA ILE A 61 1.02 -14.68 2.86
C ILE A 61 1.45 -15.93 3.63
N LYS A 62 0.51 -16.85 3.80
CA LYS A 62 0.81 -18.14 4.40
C LYS A 62 1.08 -19.16 3.30
N LYS A 63 2.14 -19.86 3.48
CA LYS A 63 2.46 -20.97 2.59
C LYS A 63 2.16 -22.29 3.27
#